data_568ca91a5803c2856ff2e71d5b5d2585
#
_entry.id   568ca91a5803c2856ff2e71d5b5d2585
#
_cell.length_a   1.000
_cell.length_b   1.000
_cell.length_c   1.000
_cell.angle_alpha   90.00
_cell.angle_beta   90.00
_cell.angle_gamma   90.00
#
_symmetry.space_group_name_H-M   'P 1'
#
loop_
_entity.id
_entity.type
_entity.pdbx_description
1 polymer ?
#
loop_
_entity_poly.entity_id
_entity_poly.type
_entity_poly.pdbx_seq_one_letter_code
_entity_poly.pdbx_strand_id
1 'polypeptide(L)'
;MEKERKSGYNRIGSYDPFNLNLNENHDPDRSCPGKGGTYMNTPTPHIAAKQGEIAPSILLPGDPLRAKFIAENFLAGAKQFNATRNMFGYTGFYRDKPVSVMGTGMGCPSIGIYTHELIEGYGVKTLIRVGTTGAISEDVHIRDLVFAMGACAQTNYVREFGLPGDFAPI
;
A
#
# COMPACT_ATOMS: atom_id res chain seq x y z
N MET A 1 -44.84 -35.90 -9.05
CA MET A 1 -44.13 -35.20 -10.14
C MET A 1 -43.32 -34.09 -9.52
N GLU A 2 -42.10 -34.42 -9.20
CA GLU A 2 -41.13 -33.55 -8.49
C GLU A 2 -40.19 -32.94 -9.56
N LYS A 3 -40.18 -31.60 -9.66
CA LYS A 3 -39.30 -30.89 -10.59
C LYS A 3 -38.00 -30.56 -9.86
N GLU A 4 -36.95 -31.29 -10.19
CA GLU A 4 -35.57 -30.97 -9.84
C GLU A 4 -35.17 -29.62 -10.43
N ARG A 5 -34.78 -28.68 -9.53
CA ARG A 5 -34.08 -27.44 -9.90
C ARG A 5 -32.57 -27.78 -9.99
N LYS A 6 -32.06 -27.84 -11.19
CA LYS A 6 -30.60 -27.87 -11.41
C LYS A 6 -30.00 -26.50 -11.08
N SER A 7 -29.27 -26.42 -9.97
CA SER A 7 -28.42 -25.31 -9.61
C SER A 7 -27.11 -25.42 -10.40
N GLY A 8 -26.95 -24.54 -11.38
CA GLY A 8 -25.68 -24.43 -12.13
C GLY A 8 -24.66 -23.59 -11.36
N TYR A 9 -23.89 -24.20 -10.47
CA TYR A 9 -22.66 -23.61 -9.98
C TYR A 9 -21.53 -23.89 -10.96
N ASN A 10 -21.11 -22.89 -11.72
CA ASN A 10 -19.87 -22.95 -12.49
C ASN A 10 -18.70 -23.06 -11.52
N ARG A 11 -17.92 -24.14 -11.63
CA ARG A 11 -16.64 -24.32 -10.93
C ARG A 11 -15.70 -23.21 -11.37
N ILE A 12 -15.42 -22.28 -10.45
CA ILE A 12 -14.26 -21.39 -10.52
C ILE A 12 -13.04 -22.31 -10.38
N GLY A 13 -12.10 -22.23 -11.32
CA GLY A 13 -10.88 -23.03 -11.33
C GLY A 13 -10.14 -22.95 -10.00
N SER A 14 -9.49 -24.04 -9.60
CA SER A 14 -8.72 -24.16 -8.39
C SER A 14 -7.63 -23.10 -8.35
N TYR A 15 -7.80 -22.10 -7.48
CA TYR A 15 -6.75 -21.14 -7.12
C TYR A 15 -5.76 -21.85 -6.19
N ASP A 16 -4.54 -22.06 -6.67
CA ASP A 16 -3.42 -22.55 -5.85
C ASP A 16 -2.64 -21.36 -5.33
N PRO A 17 -2.74 -21.02 -4.03
CA PRO A 17 -2.06 -19.86 -3.46
C PRO A 17 -0.55 -20.03 -3.31
N PHE A 18 0.01 -21.21 -3.61
CA PHE A 18 1.44 -21.50 -3.46
C PHE A 18 2.19 -21.72 -4.77
N ASN A 19 1.53 -21.63 -5.91
CA ASN A 19 2.20 -21.74 -7.22
C ASN A 19 2.81 -20.37 -7.61
N LEU A 20 3.87 -19.99 -6.93
CA LEU A 20 4.76 -18.90 -7.31
C LEU A 20 5.69 -19.41 -8.43
N ASN A 21 5.19 -19.45 -9.64
CA ASN A 21 6.05 -19.55 -10.82
C ASN A 21 6.85 -18.25 -10.97
N LEU A 22 8.03 -18.20 -10.35
CA LEU A 22 8.98 -17.09 -10.39
C LEU A 22 9.80 -17.03 -11.69
N ASN A 23 9.41 -17.76 -12.72
CA ASN A 23 10.05 -17.74 -14.02
C ASN A 23 8.99 -17.54 -15.09
N GLU A 24 8.76 -16.26 -15.45
CA GLU A 24 8.43 -15.89 -16.82
C GLU A 24 8.52 -14.36 -16.96
N ASN A 25 9.56 -13.94 -17.68
CA ASN A 25 9.68 -12.68 -18.41
C ASN A 25 9.07 -11.43 -17.74
N HIS A 26 9.84 -10.84 -16.85
CA HIS A 26 9.59 -9.50 -16.37
C HIS A 26 9.77 -8.53 -17.55
N ASP A 27 8.68 -8.29 -18.28
CA ASP A 27 8.56 -7.20 -19.23
C ASP A 27 8.47 -5.90 -18.41
N PRO A 28 9.51 -5.04 -18.45
CA PRO A 28 9.51 -3.79 -17.72
C PRO A 28 8.44 -2.80 -18.22
N ASP A 29 7.73 -3.13 -19.30
CA ASP A 29 6.72 -2.28 -19.97
C ASP A 29 5.28 -2.81 -19.81
N ARG A 30 5.02 -3.78 -18.93
CA ARG A 30 3.67 -4.16 -18.57
C ARG A 30 3.05 -3.12 -17.63
N SER A 31 2.65 -2.01 -18.19
CA SER A 31 1.60 -1.17 -17.63
C SER A 31 0.34 -2.03 -17.43
N CYS A 32 -0.27 -1.98 -16.24
CA CYS A 32 -1.57 -2.58 -15.99
C CYS A 32 -2.53 -2.22 -17.14
N PRO A 33 -3.30 -3.17 -17.71
CA PRO A 33 -4.21 -2.88 -18.81
C PRO A 33 -5.48 -2.18 -18.28
N GLY A 34 -5.33 -0.92 -17.95
CA GLY A 34 -6.42 0.03 -17.74
C GLY A 34 -6.42 0.98 -18.91
N LYS A 35 -7.36 0.82 -19.80
CA LYS A 35 -7.55 1.64 -21.00
C LYS A 35 -7.51 3.12 -20.65
N GLY A 36 -6.60 3.89 -21.29
CA GLY A 36 -6.62 5.35 -21.30
C GLY A 36 -6.29 5.98 -19.95
N GLY A 37 -5.23 5.55 -19.26
CA GLY A 37 -4.77 6.16 -18.03
C GLY A 37 -4.26 7.56 -18.30
N THR A 38 -5.01 8.56 -17.88
CA THR A 38 -4.48 9.89 -17.66
C THR A 38 -3.50 9.74 -16.49
N TYR A 39 -2.20 9.65 -16.76
CA TYR A 39 -1.18 9.69 -15.72
C TYR A 39 -1.41 10.95 -14.90
N MET A 40 -1.49 10.82 -13.58
CA MET A 40 -1.60 11.98 -12.72
C MET A 40 -0.35 12.86 -12.92
N ASN A 41 -0.57 14.14 -13.21
CA ASN A 41 0.54 15.08 -13.30
C ASN A 41 1.22 15.22 -11.93
N THR A 42 2.53 15.19 -11.91
CA THR A 42 3.33 15.46 -10.71
C THR A 42 3.87 16.89 -10.76
N PRO A 43 3.90 17.63 -9.64
CA PRO A 43 3.41 17.26 -8.29
C PRO A 43 1.89 17.01 -8.25
N THR A 44 1.47 16.07 -7.38
CA THR A 44 0.06 15.77 -7.15
C THR A 44 -0.54 16.74 -6.12
N PRO A 45 -1.87 16.80 -5.92
CA PRO A 45 -2.50 17.73 -4.97
C PRO A 45 -2.01 17.64 -3.53
N HIS A 46 -1.53 16.47 -3.09
CA HIS A 46 -1.14 16.24 -1.70
C HIS A 46 0.35 15.89 -1.54
N ILE A 47 1.05 15.62 -2.64
CA ILE A 47 2.47 15.26 -2.63
C ILE A 47 3.24 16.22 -3.55
N ALA A 48 4.15 17.01 -2.96
CA ALA A 48 4.90 18.04 -3.67
C ALA A 48 6.14 17.51 -4.41
N ALA A 49 6.41 16.21 -4.35
CA ALA A 49 7.56 15.60 -5.00
C ALA A 49 7.52 15.76 -6.53
N LYS A 50 8.67 15.88 -7.14
CA LYS A 50 8.83 15.74 -8.58
C LYS A 50 8.95 14.26 -8.97
N GLN A 51 8.71 13.99 -10.26
CA GLN A 51 8.90 12.64 -10.78
C GLN A 51 10.33 12.15 -10.53
N GLY A 52 10.48 10.92 -10.03
CA GLY A 52 11.76 10.32 -9.69
C GLY A 52 12.33 10.66 -8.30
N GLU A 53 11.69 11.53 -7.52
CA GLU A 53 12.12 11.83 -6.15
C GLU A 53 11.66 10.79 -5.12
N ILE A 54 10.66 9.97 -5.46
CA ILE A 54 10.14 8.92 -4.59
C ILE A 54 10.66 7.57 -5.06
N ALA A 55 11.20 6.78 -4.14
CA ALA A 55 11.71 5.44 -4.43
C ALA A 55 10.58 4.45 -4.76
N PRO A 56 10.87 3.36 -5.51
CA PRO A 56 9.88 2.33 -5.81
C PRO A 56 9.28 1.64 -4.58
N SER A 57 10.00 1.67 -3.44
CA SER A 57 9.55 1.12 -2.17
C SER A 57 9.42 2.23 -1.13
N ILE A 58 8.29 2.26 -0.43
CA ILE A 58 8.00 3.29 0.56
C ILE A 58 7.44 2.70 1.86
N LEU A 59 7.92 3.24 2.98
CA LEU A 59 7.37 2.98 4.32
C LEU A 59 6.32 4.04 4.66
N LEU A 60 5.19 3.62 5.17
CA LEU A 60 4.04 4.47 5.43
C LEU A 60 3.62 4.43 6.92
N PRO A 61 4.31 5.16 7.81
CA PRO A 61 3.77 5.41 9.15
C PRO A 61 2.55 6.33 9.09
N GLY A 62 1.65 6.22 10.08
CA GLY A 62 0.52 7.15 10.20
C GLY A 62 0.97 8.55 10.61
N ASP A 63 1.94 8.62 11.50
CA ASP A 63 2.47 9.85 12.09
C ASP A 63 3.60 10.43 11.23
N PRO A 64 3.49 11.69 10.75
CA PRO A 64 4.52 12.35 9.98
C PRO A 64 5.83 12.59 10.77
N LEU A 65 5.77 12.75 12.08
CA LEU A 65 6.98 12.84 12.91
C LEU A 65 7.69 11.49 13.02
N ARG A 66 6.96 10.38 12.96
CA ARG A 66 7.58 9.06 12.85
C ARG A 66 8.25 8.87 11.48
N ALA A 67 7.66 9.39 10.41
CA ALA A 67 8.32 9.40 9.09
C ALA A 67 9.65 10.18 9.15
N LYS A 68 9.66 11.34 9.78
CA LYS A 68 10.86 12.13 10.01
C LYS A 68 11.89 11.37 10.84
N PHE A 69 11.48 10.77 11.96
CA PHE A 69 12.35 9.97 12.82
C PHE A 69 13.00 8.80 12.05
N ILE A 70 12.23 8.08 11.24
CA ILE A 70 12.75 6.97 10.41
C ILE A 70 13.77 7.51 9.41
N ALA A 71 13.48 8.62 8.74
CA ALA A 71 14.38 9.21 7.76
C ALA A 71 15.71 9.63 8.41
N GLU A 72 15.68 10.34 9.53
CA GLU A 72 16.85 10.88 10.20
C GLU A 72 17.74 9.80 10.84
N ASN A 73 17.17 8.69 11.30
CA ASN A 73 17.90 7.67 12.05
C ASN A 73 18.28 6.43 11.23
N PHE A 74 17.60 6.16 10.12
CA PHE A 74 17.78 4.91 9.37
C PHE A 74 18.11 5.09 7.90
N LEU A 75 17.89 6.28 7.32
CA LEU A 75 18.16 6.51 5.90
C LEU A 75 19.39 7.39 5.69
N ALA A 76 20.40 6.89 5.01
CA ALA A 76 21.54 7.69 4.63
C ALA A 76 21.16 8.73 3.58
N GLY A 77 21.61 9.97 3.76
CA GLY A 77 21.39 11.06 2.82
C GLY A 77 19.91 11.40 2.59
N ALA A 78 19.08 11.23 3.60
CA ALA A 78 17.64 11.50 3.53
C ALA A 78 17.35 12.94 3.11
N LYS A 79 16.53 13.09 2.06
CA LYS A 79 16.05 14.39 1.55
C LYS A 79 14.55 14.44 1.65
N GLN A 80 14.02 15.56 2.14
CA GLN A 80 12.59 15.78 2.22
C GLN A 80 12.01 16.13 0.85
N PHE A 81 11.01 15.38 0.39
CA PHE A 81 10.29 15.63 -0.85
C PHE A 81 8.88 16.19 -0.63
N ASN A 82 8.32 16.00 0.57
CA ASN A 82 6.97 16.48 0.88
C ASN A 82 6.87 17.09 2.28
N ALA A 83 6.13 18.20 2.35
CA ALA A 83 5.70 18.84 3.60
C ALA A 83 4.25 19.34 3.50
N THR A 84 3.57 19.07 2.39
CA THR A 84 2.18 19.46 2.14
C THR A 84 1.30 18.88 3.24
N ARG A 85 0.48 19.73 3.86
CA ARG A 85 -0.42 19.35 4.98
C ARG A 85 0.31 18.70 6.15
N ASN A 86 1.60 19.00 6.34
CA ASN A 86 2.49 18.39 7.35
C ASN A 86 2.68 16.87 7.19
N MET A 87 2.30 16.28 6.05
CA MET A 87 2.60 14.88 5.74
C MET A 87 4.03 14.80 5.22
N PHE A 88 4.97 14.79 6.15
CA PHE A 88 6.39 14.75 5.83
C PHE A 88 6.76 13.46 5.09
N GLY A 89 7.46 13.63 3.96
CA GLY A 89 7.98 12.55 3.13
C GLY A 89 9.46 12.75 2.84
N TYR A 90 10.23 11.68 2.90
CA TYR A 90 11.67 11.66 2.73
C TYR A 90 12.10 10.50 1.85
N THR A 91 13.15 10.70 1.06
CA THR A 91 13.83 9.62 0.32
C THR A 91 15.30 9.61 0.70
N GLY A 92 15.84 8.44 0.96
CA GLY A 92 17.24 8.21 1.26
C GLY A 92 17.65 6.79 0.92
N PHE A 93 18.76 6.32 1.49
CA PHE A 93 19.29 4.99 1.21
C PHE A 93 19.35 4.15 2.48
N TYR A 94 18.91 2.92 2.39
CA TYR A 94 19.10 1.89 3.40
C TYR A 94 19.86 0.72 2.80
N ARG A 95 21.08 0.44 3.29
CA ARG A 95 21.99 -0.59 2.73
C ARG A 95 22.08 -0.49 1.21
N ASP A 96 22.40 0.72 0.73
CA ASP A 96 22.58 1.07 -0.69
C ASP A 96 21.32 0.92 -1.58
N LYS A 97 20.16 0.66 -0.98
CA LYS A 97 18.89 0.63 -1.69
C LYS A 97 18.12 1.92 -1.45
N PRO A 98 17.54 2.54 -2.48
CA PRO A 98 16.69 3.72 -2.30
C PRO A 98 15.39 3.30 -1.60
N VAL A 99 15.03 4.03 -0.56
CA VAL A 99 13.82 3.84 0.23
C VAL A 99 13.21 5.20 0.53
N SER A 100 11.91 5.29 0.38
CA SER A 100 11.15 6.44 0.83
C SER A 100 10.39 6.14 2.11
N VAL A 101 10.07 7.19 2.85
CA VAL A 101 9.18 7.12 4.01
C VAL A 101 8.30 8.35 4.04
N MET A 102 7.00 8.19 4.29
CA MET A 102 6.06 9.30 4.32
C MET A 102 4.92 9.05 5.30
N GLY A 103 4.48 10.09 6.00
CA GLY A 103 3.28 10.05 6.84
C GLY A 103 2.02 9.89 6.00
N THR A 104 1.02 9.19 6.54
CA THR A 104 -0.27 8.97 5.87
C THR A 104 -1.47 9.52 6.63
N GLY A 105 -1.27 10.01 7.84
CA GLY A 105 -2.38 10.41 8.71
C GLY A 105 -3.15 9.21 9.27
N MET A 106 -4.38 9.47 9.69
CA MET A 106 -5.27 8.49 10.30
C MET A 106 -6.50 8.23 9.43
N GLY A 107 -6.95 6.97 9.44
CA GLY A 107 -8.18 6.53 8.79
C GLY A 107 -8.03 6.17 7.31
N CYS A 108 -8.96 5.34 6.82
CA CYS A 108 -8.98 4.83 5.46
C CYS A 108 -8.98 5.95 4.39
N PRO A 109 -9.75 7.02 4.50
CA PRO A 109 -9.74 8.08 3.50
C PRO A 109 -8.38 8.77 3.37
N SER A 110 -7.69 9.03 4.49
CA SER A 110 -6.39 9.68 4.47
C SER A 110 -5.34 8.82 3.79
N ILE A 111 -5.18 7.56 4.20
CA ILE A 111 -4.21 6.66 3.57
C ILE A 111 -4.57 6.40 2.11
N GLY A 112 -5.86 6.33 1.78
CA GLY A 112 -6.33 6.13 0.40
C GLY A 112 -5.89 7.23 -0.55
N ILE A 113 -5.95 8.50 -0.13
CA ILE A 113 -5.46 9.62 -0.92
C ILE A 113 -3.98 9.44 -1.24
N TYR A 114 -3.14 9.24 -0.23
CA TYR A 114 -1.69 9.17 -0.41
C TYR A 114 -1.26 7.91 -1.18
N THR A 115 -1.86 6.75 -0.91
CA THR A 115 -1.51 5.53 -1.65
C THR A 115 -1.93 5.60 -3.11
N HIS A 116 -3.08 6.19 -3.41
CA HIS A 116 -3.51 6.41 -4.78
C HIS A 116 -2.53 7.32 -5.54
N GLU A 117 -2.17 8.47 -4.97
CA GLU A 117 -1.21 9.38 -5.60
C GLU A 117 0.18 8.75 -5.76
N LEU A 118 0.65 7.98 -4.76
CA LEU A 118 1.94 7.28 -4.83
C LEU A 118 1.98 6.23 -5.94
N ILE A 119 0.90 5.50 -6.13
CA ILE A 119 0.81 4.46 -7.18
C ILE A 119 0.64 5.10 -8.56
N GLU A 120 -0.38 5.93 -8.74
CA GLU A 120 -0.78 6.46 -10.04
C GLU A 120 0.09 7.63 -10.51
N GLY A 121 0.57 8.47 -9.57
CA GLY A 121 1.39 9.63 -9.90
C GLY A 121 2.88 9.33 -9.93
N TYR A 122 3.38 8.57 -8.97
CA TYR A 122 4.81 8.36 -8.77
C TYR A 122 5.30 6.95 -9.11
N GLY A 123 4.39 6.03 -9.45
CA GLY A 123 4.75 4.68 -9.87
C GLY A 123 5.35 3.81 -8.77
N VAL A 124 5.03 4.07 -7.51
CA VAL A 124 5.49 3.27 -6.37
C VAL A 124 4.97 1.84 -6.50
N LYS A 125 5.85 0.87 -6.27
CA LYS A 125 5.54 -0.56 -6.46
C LYS A 125 5.29 -1.30 -5.16
N THR A 126 5.98 -0.89 -4.08
CA THR A 126 5.88 -1.56 -2.78
C THR A 126 5.56 -0.55 -1.71
N LEU A 127 4.40 -0.70 -1.08
CA LEU A 127 3.95 0.14 0.02
C LEU A 127 3.89 -0.71 1.29
N ILE A 128 4.62 -0.31 2.33
CA ILE A 128 4.66 -1.03 3.60
C ILE A 128 4.14 -0.11 4.70
N ARG A 129 2.98 -0.47 5.27
CA ARG A 129 2.42 0.25 6.41
C ARG A 129 3.20 -0.09 7.67
N VAL A 130 3.76 0.94 8.32
CA VAL A 130 4.50 0.80 9.57
C VAL A 130 3.72 1.50 10.67
N GLY A 131 3.04 0.73 11.48
CA GLY A 131 2.16 1.26 12.51
C GLY A 131 2.41 0.68 13.89
N THR A 132 1.66 1.20 14.85
CA THR A 132 1.48 0.61 16.17
C THR A 132 0.03 0.17 16.30
N THR A 133 -0.23 -0.89 17.05
CA THR A 133 -1.57 -1.42 17.28
C THR A 133 -1.74 -1.81 18.75
N GLY A 134 -2.98 -1.81 19.21
CA GLY A 134 -3.35 -2.50 20.43
C GLY A 134 -3.58 -3.98 20.16
N ALA A 135 -3.41 -4.82 21.17
CA ALA A 135 -3.73 -6.24 21.13
C ALA A 135 -4.98 -6.51 21.98
N ILE A 136 -5.81 -7.43 21.49
CA ILE A 136 -6.95 -7.98 22.23
C ILE A 136 -6.56 -9.34 22.84
N SER A 137 -5.71 -10.13 22.13
CA SER A 137 -5.21 -11.40 22.62
C SER A 137 -4.19 -11.22 23.74
N GLU A 138 -4.30 -12.06 24.78
CA GLU A 138 -3.34 -12.11 25.87
C GLU A 138 -1.98 -12.70 25.45
N ASP A 139 -1.93 -13.39 24.30
CA ASP A 139 -0.70 -13.99 23.75
C ASP A 139 0.22 -12.96 23.10
N VAL A 140 -0.25 -11.74 22.89
CA VAL A 140 0.52 -10.66 22.25
C VAL A 140 1.04 -9.70 23.30
N HIS A 141 2.36 -9.54 23.37
CA HIS A 141 3.03 -8.73 24.39
C HIS A 141 3.56 -7.41 23.80
N ILE A 142 3.88 -6.46 24.69
CA ILE A 142 4.52 -5.20 24.31
C ILE A 142 5.87 -5.51 23.64
N ARG A 143 6.12 -4.88 22.48
CA ARG A 143 7.28 -5.04 21.57
C ARG A 143 7.20 -6.23 20.62
N ASP A 144 6.13 -7.00 20.63
CA ASP A 144 5.91 -8.00 19.59
C ASP A 144 5.72 -7.36 18.22
N LEU A 145 6.21 -8.04 17.20
CA LEU A 145 5.97 -7.65 15.80
C LEU A 145 4.83 -8.48 15.24
N VAL A 146 3.81 -7.79 14.76
CA VAL A 146 2.65 -8.40 14.12
C VAL A 146 2.70 -8.14 12.62
N PHE A 147 2.83 -9.22 11.84
CA PHE A 147 2.67 -9.16 10.38
C PHE A 147 1.24 -9.57 10.04
N ALA A 148 0.46 -8.61 9.55
CA ALA A 148 -0.91 -8.90 9.14
C ALA A 148 -0.91 -9.68 7.82
N MET A 149 -1.76 -10.71 7.73
CA MET A 149 -2.08 -11.41 6.48
C MET A 149 -3.27 -10.77 5.77
N GLY A 150 -3.97 -9.89 6.45
CA GLY A 150 -5.12 -9.17 5.96
C GLY A 150 -5.71 -8.31 7.08
N ALA A 151 -6.68 -7.50 6.72
CA ALA A 151 -7.37 -6.62 7.66
C ALA A 151 -8.88 -6.67 7.44
N CYS A 152 -9.63 -6.68 8.55
CA CYS A 152 -11.07 -6.46 8.52
C CYS A 152 -11.37 -4.99 8.81
N ALA A 153 -12.34 -4.42 8.13
CA ALA A 153 -12.78 -3.06 8.38
C ALA A 153 -14.31 -2.99 8.41
N GLN A 154 -14.86 -2.44 9.47
CA GLN A 154 -16.29 -2.15 9.57
C GLN A 154 -16.58 -0.79 8.95
N THR A 155 -16.41 -0.70 7.62
CA THR A 155 -16.60 0.54 6.86
C THR A 155 -17.04 0.23 5.44
N ASN A 156 -17.72 1.16 4.79
CA ASN A 156 -18.07 1.04 3.37
C ASN A 156 -16.85 1.25 2.42
N TYR A 157 -15.69 1.61 2.95
CA TYR A 157 -14.53 1.97 2.12
C TYR A 157 -14.11 0.86 1.15
N VAL A 158 -14.11 -0.40 1.61
CA VAL A 158 -13.79 -1.57 0.75
C VAL A 158 -14.82 -1.74 -0.37
N ARG A 159 -16.09 -1.46 -0.08
CA ARG A 159 -17.21 -1.58 -1.04
C ARG A 159 -17.12 -0.54 -2.16
N GLU A 160 -16.59 0.65 -1.89
CA GLU A 160 -16.37 1.69 -2.91
C GLU A 160 -15.40 1.23 -4.00
N PHE A 161 -14.51 0.29 -3.69
CA PHE A 161 -13.63 -0.36 -4.67
C PHE A 161 -14.25 -1.58 -5.37
N GLY A 162 -15.53 -1.84 -5.15
CA GLY A 162 -16.23 -2.99 -5.74
C GLY A 162 -15.79 -4.35 -5.19
N LEU A 163 -15.09 -4.39 -4.06
CA LEU A 163 -14.64 -5.61 -3.43
C LEU A 163 -15.74 -6.21 -2.54
N PRO A 164 -15.98 -7.53 -2.61
CA PRO A 164 -16.97 -8.17 -1.76
C PRO A 164 -16.44 -8.36 -0.33
N GLY A 165 -17.32 -8.09 0.66
CA GLY A 165 -17.02 -8.34 2.07
C GLY A 165 -16.24 -7.23 2.77
N ASP A 166 -15.78 -7.54 3.98
CA ASP A 166 -15.15 -6.59 4.90
C ASP A 166 -13.68 -6.98 5.21
N PHE A 167 -13.11 -7.91 4.46
CA PHE A 167 -11.75 -8.41 4.62
C PHE A 167 -10.90 -8.05 3.39
N ALA A 168 -9.77 -7.41 3.65
CA ALA A 168 -8.76 -7.08 2.65
C ALA A 168 -7.50 -7.91 2.91
N PRO A 169 -7.16 -8.89 2.06
CA PRO A 169 -5.90 -9.63 2.15
C PRO A 169 -4.72 -8.77 1.71
N ILE A 170 -3.53 -9.16 2.14
CA ILE A 170 -2.26 -8.55 1.73
C ILE A 170 -1.60 -9.41 0.66
#